data_456eb9a9b8bd377daaa19ef576bd87b0
#
_entry.id   456eb9a9b8bd377daaa19ef576bd87b0
#
_cell.length_a   1.000
_cell.length_b   1.000
_cell.length_c   1.000
_cell.angle_alpha   90.00
_cell.angle_beta   90.00
_cell.angle_gamma   90.00
#
_symmetry.space_group_name_H-M   'P 1'
#
loop_
_entity.id
_entity.type
_entity.pdbx_description
1 polymer ?
#
loop_
_entity_poly.entity_id
_entity_poly.type
_entity_poly.pdbx_seq_one_letter_code
_entity_poly.pdbx_strand_id
1 'polypeptide(L)'
;MIFRILFTLGFVLAIDLYAYQAFKTVFRSTATPWIYWGITLAYIILSVSISVLMSSGKVDYKYLGILMGASILLAVPKLVAIIPLLIEDITRLGQFLFRAATTQPSTLPGRRTFVSQIALGLAAIPFIGIIDGIWKGRYRYRVISHTLEFEDLPDEFDGFTIAQISDIHSGSFDNQEKVEYGVQMVNELGADAIMFTGDMVNNIATEAEPWIDTFKKLSGKNGVFSILGNHDYGDYWRFPSAQAKVDNLNRLKEIHAEMGMDLLLNESRYFERGNERLYLAGVENWGLPPFPQYGDLQTALNGIPEDAFTILLSHDPSHFDAEVKQHSKKVHLTLSGHTHGMQFGIEIPGWIKWSPVKFKYPKWAGLYPEPDGQVLHVNRGFGFLAFPGRVGMWPEITHITLRKKLA
;
A
#
# COMPACT_ATOMS: atom_id res chain seq x y z
N MET A 1 21.60 -18.63 5.13
CA MET A 1 20.34 -18.79 5.87
C MET A 1 20.55 -18.67 7.38
N ILE A 2 21.35 -19.51 8.03
CA ILE A 2 21.58 -19.52 9.50
C ILE A 2 22.06 -18.18 10.02
N PHE A 3 23.05 -17.54 9.37
CA PHE A 3 23.56 -16.21 9.79
C PHE A 3 22.47 -15.14 9.82
N ARG A 4 21.58 -15.08 8.80
CA ARG A 4 20.45 -14.14 8.77
C ARG A 4 19.46 -14.39 9.91
N ILE A 5 19.15 -15.65 10.21
CA ILE A 5 18.27 -16.02 11.32
C ILE A 5 18.88 -15.59 12.66
N LEU A 6 20.16 -15.92 12.90
CA LEU A 6 20.86 -15.55 14.13
C LEU A 6 20.96 -14.03 14.30
N PHE A 7 21.26 -13.30 13.22
CA PHE A 7 21.30 -11.84 13.25
C PHE A 7 19.93 -11.24 13.59
N THR A 8 18.85 -11.72 12.94
CA THR A 8 17.49 -11.26 13.21
C THR A 8 17.07 -11.56 14.66
N LEU A 9 17.32 -12.77 15.14
CA LEU A 9 17.05 -13.13 16.54
C LEU A 9 17.83 -12.27 17.52
N GLY A 10 19.14 -12.04 17.26
CA GLY A 10 19.97 -11.17 18.09
C GLY A 10 19.45 -9.74 18.13
N PHE A 11 19.04 -9.21 16.98
CA PHE A 11 18.48 -7.87 16.88
C PHE A 11 17.13 -7.74 17.62
N VAL A 12 16.24 -8.71 17.45
CA VAL A 12 14.95 -8.74 18.17
C VAL A 12 15.18 -8.81 19.69
N LEU A 13 16.07 -9.71 20.14
CA LEU A 13 16.37 -9.84 21.56
C LEU A 13 17.02 -8.57 22.15
N ALA A 14 17.86 -7.87 21.40
CA ALA A 14 18.46 -6.60 21.84
C ALA A 14 17.39 -5.52 22.04
N ILE A 15 16.44 -5.39 21.10
CA ILE A 15 15.29 -4.49 21.21
C ILE A 15 14.45 -4.86 22.44
N ASP A 16 14.15 -6.14 22.62
CA ASP A 16 13.34 -6.63 23.74
C ASP A 16 14.03 -6.39 25.10
N LEU A 17 15.31 -6.69 25.21
CA LEU A 17 16.07 -6.45 26.43
C LEU A 17 16.10 -4.97 26.82
N TYR A 18 16.22 -4.09 25.82
CA TYR A 18 16.26 -2.66 26.07
C TYR A 18 14.87 -2.09 26.42
N ALA A 19 13.84 -2.44 25.66
CA ALA A 19 12.47 -2.02 25.93
C ALA A 19 11.95 -2.56 27.26
N TYR A 20 12.35 -3.78 27.66
CA TYR A 20 11.99 -4.38 28.95
C TYR A 20 12.36 -3.50 30.14
N GLN A 21 13.40 -2.68 30.04
CA GLN A 21 13.79 -1.77 31.13
C GLN A 21 12.69 -0.80 31.51
N ALA A 22 11.90 -0.30 30.53
CA ALA A 22 10.75 0.57 30.82
C ALA A 22 9.64 -0.21 31.55
N PHE A 23 9.29 -1.40 31.03
CA PHE A 23 8.27 -2.24 31.64
C PHE A 23 8.62 -2.63 33.07
N LYS A 24 9.86 -3.09 33.31
CA LYS A 24 10.36 -3.44 34.65
C LYS A 24 10.32 -2.25 35.62
N THR A 25 10.60 -1.04 35.11
CA THR A 25 10.64 0.17 35.95
C THR A 25 9.26 0.64 36.34
N VAL A 26 8.26 0.54 35.46
CA VAL A 26 6.89 1.01 35.66
C VAL A 26 6.03 -0.05 36.36
N PHE A 27 6.07 -1.28 35.83
CA PHE A 27 5.27 -2.40 36.33
C PHE A 27 6.12 -3.27 37.27
N ARG A 28 6.04 -2.99 38.57
CA ARG A 28 6.84 -3.64 39.61
C ARG A 28 6.27 -4.98 40.10
N SER A 29 5.31 -5.56 39.37
CA SER A 29 4.74 -6.87 39.69
C SER A 29 5.72 -8.01 39.38
N THR A 30 5.70 -9.05 40.22
CA THR A 30 6.44 -10.30 39.96
C THR A 30 6.00 -11.01 38.71
N ALA A 31 4.80 -10.74 38.20
CA ALA A 31 4.29 -11.28 36.93
C ALA A 31 4.86 -10.56 35.67
N THR A 32 5.35 -9.32 35.83
CA THR A 32 5.82 -8.52 34.67
C THR A 32 6.87 -9.24 33.81
N PRO A 33 7.94 -9.83 34.38
CA PRO A 33 8.93 -10.56 33.55
C PRO A 33 8.32 -11.78 32.85
N TRP A 34 7.46 -12.52 33.52
CA TRP A 34 6.86 -13.72 32.95
C TRP A 34 5.92 -13.40 31.78
N ILE A 35 5.10 -12.36 31.92
CA ILE A 35 4.19 -11.91 30.83
C ILE A 35 5.01 -11.38 29.67
N TYR A 36 5.98 -10.47 29.91
CA TYR A 36 6.77 -9.85 28.87
C TYR A 36 7.56 -10.89 28.05
N TRP A 37 8.34 -11.72 28.74
CA TRP A 37 9.17 -12.73 28.07
C TRP A 37 8.36 -13.89 27.53
N GLY A 38 7.20 -14.20 28.12
CA GLY A 38 6.26 -15.17 27.59
C GLY A 38 5.69 -14.76 26.24
N ILE A 39 5.33 -13.47 26.05
CA ILE A 39 4.90 -12.93 24.77
C ILE A 39 6.03 -12.97 23.73
N THR A 40 7.24 -12.55 24.12
CA THR A 40 8.41 -12.61 23.25
C THR A 40 8.72 -14.06 22.81
N LEU A 41 8.69 -15.00 23.74
CA LEU A 41 8.92 -16.42 23.44
C LEU A 41 7.84 -16.99 22.49
N ALA A 42 6.57 -16.70 22.77
CA ALA A 42 5.45 -17.13 21.91
C ALA A 42 5.61 -16.56 20.48
N TYR A 43 5.99 -15.31 20.35
CA TYR A 43 6.28 -14.70 19.05
C TYR A 43 7.46 -15.36 18.33
N ILE A 44 8.56 -15.67 19.03
CA ILE A 44 9.71 -16.36 18.44
C ILE A 44 9.31 -17.76 17.95
N ILE A 45 8.58 -18.52 18.77
CA ILE A 45 8.08 -19.86 18.40
C ILE A 45 7.20 -19.76 17.16
N LEU A 46 6.24 -18.83 17.14
CA LEU A 46 5.36 -18.59 15.98
C LEU A 46 6.19 -18.28 14.72
N SER A 47 7.16 -17.38 14.84
CA SER A 47 8.01 -16.94 13.73
C SER A 47 8.84 -18.08 13.15
N VAL A 48 9.45 -18.87 14.03
CA VAL A 48 10.24 -20.04 13.62
C VAL A 48 9.33 -21.09 12.97
N SER A 49 8.18 -21.40 13.59
CA SER A 49 7.23 -22.39 13.07
C SER A 49 6.74 -22.02 11.67
N ILE A 50 6.32 -20.76 11.46
CA ILE A 50 5.86 -20.28 10.16
C ILE A 50 7.01 -20.32 9.14
N SER A 51 8.23 -19.90 9.51
CA SER A 51 9.40 -19.92 8.62
C SER A 51 9.76 -21.36 8.17
N VAL A 52 9.68 -22.34 9.08
CA VAL A 52 9.92 -23.75 8.75
C VAL A 52 8.83 -24.30 7.84
N LEU A 53 7.56 -24.02 8.14
CA LEU A 53 6.43 -24.45 7.32
C LEU A 53 6.47 -23.81 5.92
N MET A 54 6.81 -22.53 5.81
CA MET A 54 6.98 -21.86 4.52
C MET A 54 8.10 -22.51 3.68
N SER A 55 9.22 -22.86 4.31
CA SER A 55 10.33 -23.53 3.60
C SER A 55 9.93 -24.90 3.05
N SER A 56 8.90 -25.53 3.62
CA SER A 56 8.33 -26.81 3.15
C SER A 56 7.29 -26.67 2.04
N GLY A 57 6.92 -25.43 1.66
CA GLY A 57 5.88 -25.14 0.66
C GLY A 57 4.44 -25.49 1.13
N LYS A 58 4.23 -25.65 2.44
CA LYS A 58 2.96 -26.10 3.02
C LYS A 58 2.14 -25.02 3.72
N VAL A 59 2.56 -23.75 3.61
CA VAL A 59 1.89 -22.63 4.31
C VAL A 59 1.23 -21.69 3.32
N ASP A 60 -0.02 -21.41 3.56
CA ASP A 60 -0.77 -20.35 2.92
C ASP A 60 -0.19 -18.98 3.31
N TYR A 61 -0.12 -18.06 2.35
CA TYR A 61 0.33 -16.66 2.55
C TYR A 61 -0.47 -15.89 3.61
N LYS A 62 -1.68 -16.34 3.91
CA LYS A 62 -2.50 -15.85 5.03
C LYS A 62 -1.75 -15.87 6.37
N TYR A 63 -0.96 -16.90 6.63
CA TYR A 63 -0.16 -17.01 7.86
C TYR A 63 1.03 -16.05 7.87
N LEU A 64 1.55 -15.69 6.70
CA LEU A 64 2.57 -14.66 6.59
C LEU A 64 2.02 -13.30 7.04
N GLY A 65 0.78 -12.97 6.67
CA GLY A 65 0.09 -11.76 7.12
C GLY A 65 -0.03 -11.70 8.65
N ILE A 66 -0.43 -12.82 9.29
CA ILE A 66 -0.51 -12.91 10.75
C ILE A 66 0.86 -12.65 11.39
N LEU A 67 1.92 -13.28 10.86
CA LEU A 67 3.28 -13.07 11.35
C LEU A 67 3.74 -11.62 11.18
N MET A 68 3.50 -11.01 10.03
CA MET A 68 3.83 -9.61 9.79
C MET A 68 3.05 -8.69 10.72
N GLY A 69 1.75 -8.92 10.90
CA GLY A 69 0.92 -8.16 11.84
C GLY A 69 1.47 -8.23 13.27
N ALA A 70 1.77 -9.44 13.75
CA ALA A 70 2.36 -9.65 15.07
C ALA A 70 3.75 -8.98 15.20
N SER A 71 4.59 -9.10 14.15
CA SER A 71 5.92 -8.49 14.13
C SER A 71 5.85 -6.97 14.24
N ILE A 72 4.99 -6.33 13.46
CA ILE A 72 4.82 -4.87 13.46
C ILE A 72 4.21 -4.41 14.79
N LEU A 73 3.18 -5.14 15.29
CA LEU A 73 2.54 -4.83 16.56
C LEU A 73 3.50 -4.89 17.76
N LEU A 74 4.44 -5.83 17.75
CA LEU A 74 5.39 -6.00 18.85
C LEU A 74 6.65 -5.12 18.66
N ALA A 75 7.13 -4.92 17.45
CA ALA A 75 8.37 -4.21 17.20
C ALA A 75 8.20 -2.69 17.23
N VAL A 76 7.21 -2.13 16.52
CA VAL A 76 7.06 -0.67 16.36
C VAL A 76 6.87 0.05 17.69
N PRO A 77 5.98 -0.39 18.62
CA PRO A 77 5.86 0.25 19.93
C PRO A 77 7.14 0.17 20.76
N LYS A 78 7.89 -0.95 20.70
CA LYS A 78 9.16 -1.08 21.40
C LYS A 78 10.21 -0.11 20.86
N LEU A 79 10.31 0.03 19.52
CA LEU A 79 11.20 0.99 18.90
C LEU A 79 10.87 2.44 19.33
N VAL A 80 9.59 2.79 19.41
CA VAL A 80 9.16 4.11 19.91
C VAL A 80 9.53 4.28 21.37
N ALA A 81 9.34 3.25 22.22
CA ALA A 81 9.71 3.30 23.65
C ALA A 81 11.22 3.46 23.86
N ILE A 82 12.03 2.88 22.98
CA ILE A 82 13.51 2.94 23.07
C ILE A 82 14.03 4.38 22.90
N ILE A 83 13.41 5.21 22.07
CA ILE A 83 13.88 6.57 21.77
C ILE A 83 14.06 7.42 23.05
N PRO A 84 13.05 7.66 23.90
CA PRO A 84 13.23 8.44 25.11
C PRO A 84 14.17 7.77 26.13
N LEU A 85 14.21 6.43 26.17
CA LEU A 85 15.13 5.70 27.04
C LEU A 85 16.59 5.92 26.60
N LEU A 86 16.89 5.88 25.30
CA LEU A 86 18.20 6.16 24.73
C LEU A 86 18.65 7.61 25.02
N ILE A 87 17.74 8.57 24.82
CA ILE A 87 18.02 9.98 25.12
C ILE A 87 18.40 10.13 26.61
N GLU A 88 17.66 9.44 27.49
CA GLU A 88 17.95 9.46 28.93
C GLU A 88 19.29 8.82 29.26
N ASP A 89 19.62 7.66 28.67
CA ASP A 89 20.88 6.97 28.92
C ASP A 89 22.09 7.75 28.35
N ILE A 90 21.96 8.38 27.17
CA ILE A 90 22.98 9.28 26.60
C ILE A 90 23.22 10.48 27.52
N THR A 91 22.12 11.09 28.02
CA THR A 91 22.27 12.23 28.95
C THR A 91 22.90 11.82 30.27
N ARG A 92 22.62 10.61 30.77
CA ARG A 92 23.30 10.05 31.96
C ARG A 92 24.78 9.83 31.73
N LEU A 93 25.12 9.25 30.57
CA LEU A 93 26.53 9.03 30.21
C LEU A 93 27.27 10.36 30.12
N GLY A 94 26.70 11.36 29.44
CA GLY A 94 27.29 12.71 29.38
C GLY A 94 27.49 13.34 30.76
N GLN A 95 26.46 13.24 31.63
CA GLN A 95 26.58 13.71 33.03
C GLN A 95 27.64 12.93 33.82
N PHE A 96 27.77 11.63 33.64
CA PHE A 96 28.76 10.81 34.29
C PHE A 96 30.17 11.22 33.88
N LEU A 97 30.41 11.37 32.57
CA LEU A 97 31.72 11.80 32.03
C LEU A 97 32.08 13.22 32.51
N PHE A 98 31.11 14.16 32.51
CA PHE A 98 31.33 15.51 33.01
C PHE A 98 31.66 15.54 34.51
N ARG A 99 30.98 14.70 35.30
CA ARG A 99 31.23 14.61 36.75
C ARG A 99 32.49 13.89 37.13
N ALA A 100 32.90 12.88 36.34
CA ALA A 100 34.22 12.27 36.52
C ALA A 100 35.35 13.30 36.41
N ALA A 101 35.10 14.42 35.69
CA ALA A 101 36.01 15.54 35.57
C ALA A 101 35.84 16.63 36.66
N THR A 102 34.68 16.69 37.42
CA THR A 102 34.32 17.85 38.25
C THR A 102 33.88 17.56 39.69
N THR A 103 34.03 16.32 40.21
CA THR A 103 33.78 15.91 41.62
C THR A 103 32.44 16.25 42.28
N GLN A 104 31.33 16.32 41.57
CA GLN A 104 30.01 16.61 42.14
C GLN A 104 29.06 15.39 42.22
N PRO A 105 28.38 15.14 43.37
CA PRO A 105 27.44 14.04 43.50
C PRO A 105 26.02 14.49 43.20
N SER A 106 25.23 13.70 42.47
CA SER A 106 23.78 13.46 42.70
C SER A 106 23.15 12.55 41.67
N THR A 107 22.34 11.62 42.12
CA THR A 107 21.40 10.82 41.31
C THR A 107 19.98 11.36 41.55
N LEU A 108 19.19 11.50 40.49
CA LEU A 108 17.75 11.77 40.57
C LEU A 108 16.99 10.43 40.36
N PRO A 109 16.68 9.67 41.44
CA PRO A 109 16.11 8.32 41.30
C PRO A 109 14.74 8.29 40.59
N GLY A 110 13.95 9.35 40.70
CA GLY A 110 12.63 9.44 40.05
C GLY A 110 12.64 9.65 38.56
N ARG A 111 13.75 10.14 37.99
CA ARG A 111 13.86 10.48 36.55
C ARG A 111 13.67 9.26 35.64
N ARG A 112 14.29 8.11 35.96
CA ARG A 112 14.16 6.88 35.17
C ARG A 112 12.72 6.39 35.13
N THR A 113 11.98 6.44 36.25
CA THR A 113 10.57 6.05 36.30
C THR A 113 9.74 6.97 35.41
N PHE A 114 9.94 8.29 35.52
CA PHE A 114 9.23 9.28 34.71
C PHE A 114 9.47 9.10 33.21
N VAL A 115 10.74 8.95 32.79
CA VAL A 115 11.08 8.71 31.38
C VAL A 115 10.48 7.38 30.89
N SER A 116 10.51 6.33 31.72
CA SER A 116 9.91 5.05 31.37
C SER A 116 8.38 5.14 31.20
N GLN A 117 7.69 5.94 32.00
CA GLN A 117 6.25 6.20 31.85
C GLN A 117 5.95 6.93 30.55
N ILE A 118 6.73 7.98 30.22
CA ILE A 118 6.63 8.68 28.94
C ILE A 118 6.88 7.70 27.77
N ALA A 119 7.93 6.89 27.86
CA ALA A 119 8.28 5.91 26.81
C ALA A 119 7.14 4.93 26.55
N LEU A 120 6.52 4.39 27.58
CA LEU A 120 5.38 3.49 27.45
C LEU A 120 4.12 4.21 26.96
N GLY A 121 3.89 5.45 27.40
CA GLY A 121 2.78 6.28 26.90
C GLY A 121 2.89 6.57 25.42
N LEU A 122 4.08 6.95 24.93
CA LEU A 122 4.36 7.16 23.51
C LEU A 122 4.24 5.86 22.70
N ALA A 123 4.69 4.74 23.26
CA ALA A 123 4.57 3.42 22.62
C ALA A 123 3.13 2.94 22.50
N ALA A 124 2.24 3.35 23.40
CA ALA A 124 0.83 3.00 23.35
C ALA A 124 0.11 3.59 22.13
N ILE A 125 0.57 4.73 21.61
CA ILE A 125 -0.01 5.38 20.42
C ILE A 125 0.07 4.46 19.19
N PRO A 126 1.26 4.05 18.71
CA PRO A 126 1.33 3.14 17.58
C PRO A 126 0.75 1.75 17.91
N PHE A 127 0.85 1.28 19.13
CA PHE A 127 0.25 0.00 19.54
C PHE A 127 -1.27 -0.02 19.30
N ILE A 128 -1.98 0.99 19.79
CA ILE A 128 -3.44 1.14 19.60
C ILE A 128 -3.76 1.38 18.12
N GLY A 129 -2.96 2.22 17.44
CA GLY A 129 -3.14 2.51 16.01
C GLY A 129 -2.99 1.28 15.13
N ILE A 130 -2.04 0.38 15.44
CA ILE A 130 -1.83 -0.87 14.69
C ILE A 130 -3.01 -1.82 14.92
N ILE A 131 -3.50 -1.96 16.16
CA ILE A 131 -4.68 -2.79 16.46
C ILE A 131 -5.90 -2.26 15.72
N ASP A 132 -6.17 -0.94 15.77
CA ASP A 132 -7.28 -0.34 15.01
C ASP A 132 -7.10 -0.54 13.50
N GLY A 133 -5.88 -0.39 13.00
CA GLY A 133 -5.52 -0.61 11.59
C GLY A 133 -5.79 -2.02 11.11
N ILE A 134 -5.48 -3.02 11.92
CA ILE A 134 -5.74 -4.44 11.62
C ILE A 134 -7.23 -4.76 11.72
N TRP A 135 -7.93 -4.26 12.71
CA TRP A 135 -9.33 -4.61 12.94
C TRP A 135 -10.30 -3.83 12.07
N LYS A 136 -10.14 -2.49 12.01
CA LYS A 136 -11.08 -1.59 11.33
C LYS A 136 -10.45 -0.89 10.13
N GLY A 137 -9.18 -0.49 10.24
CA GLY A 137 -8.51 0.38 9.28
C GLY A 137 -8.48 -0.16 7.86
N ARG A 138 -8.29 -1.47 7.70
CA ARG A 138 -8.19 -2.14 6.39
C ARG A 138 -9.47 -2.11 5.55
N TYR A 139 -10.61 -1.77 6.15
CA TYR A 139 -11.91 -1.60 5.48
C TYR A 139 -12.51 -0.20 5.68
N ARG A 140 -11.70 0.77 6.13
CA ARG A 140 -12.11 2.16 6.32
C ARG A 140 -11.95 2.93 5.03
N TYR A 141 -12.74 2.57 4.01
CA TYR A 141 -12.70 3.21 2.69
C TYR A 141 -12.90 4.71 2.80
N ARG A 142 -12.15 5.45 1.98
CA ARG A 142 -12.29 6.90 1.84
C ARG A 142 -12.40 7.28 0.38
N VAL A 143 -13.36 8.12 0.08
CA VAL A 143 -13.44 8.79 -1.21
C VAL A 143 -12.56 10.04 -1.14
N ILE A 144 -11.61 10.15 -2.09
CA ILE A 144 -10.78 11.34 -2.27
C ILE A 144 -11.13 11.93 -3.63
N SER A 145 -11.67 13.16 -3.62
CA SER A 145 -12.11 13.83 -4.84
C SER A 145 -11.09 14.84 -5.33
N HIS A 146 -10.87 14.87 -6.64
CA HIS A 146 -10.00 15.82 -7.32
C HIS A 146 -10.74 16.43 -8.52
N THR A 147 -10.52 17.71 -8.74
CA THR A 147 -10.88 18.38 -9.99
C THR A 147 -9.59 18.73 -10.72
N LEU A 148 -9.46 18.25 -11.96
CA LEU A 148 -8.28 18.47 -12.80
C LEU A 148 -8.68 19.30 -14.01
N GLU A 149 -7.96 20.39 -14.24
CA GLU A 149 -8.20 21.31 -15.34
C GLU A 149 -7.14 21.11 -16.43
N PHE A 150 -7.59 20.94 -17.67
CA PHE A 150 -6.73 20.76 -18.84
C PHE A 150 -7.15 21.71 -19.97
N GLU A 151 -6.19 22.38 -20.58
CA GLU A 151 -6.42 23.25 -21.75
C GLU A 151 -6.83 22.44 -22.98
N ASP A 152 -6.28 21.21 -23.10
CA ASP A 152 -6.46 20.31 -24.24
C ASP A 152 -7.70 19.39 -24.09
N LEU A 153 -8.45 19.48 -23.00
CA LEU A 153 -9.66 18.64 -22.81
C LEU A 153 -10.71 19.01 -23.87
N PRO A 154 -11.27 18.04 -24.61
CA PRO A 154 -12.37 18.31 -25.54
C PRO A 154 -13.58 18.89 -24.80
N ASP A 155 -14.30 19.81 -25.41
CA ASP A 155 -15.38 20.59 -24.75
C ASP A 155 -16.52 19.71 -24.26
N GLU A 156 -16.92 18.69 -25.04
CA GLU A 156 -17.95 17.71 -24.67
C GLU A 156 -17.60 16.86 -23.44
N PHE A 157 -16.31 16.82 -23.05
CA PHE A 157 -15.82 16.10 -21.90
C PHE A 157 -15.61 16.99 -20.66
N ASP A 158 -15.97 18.28 -20.71
CA ASP A 158 -16.04 19.09 -19.50
C ASP A 158 -17.02 18.50 -18.51
N GLY A 159 -16.53 18.19 -17.30
CA GLY A 159 -17.32 17.48 -16.27
C GLY A 159 -17.30 15.96 -16.37
N PHE A 160 -16.49 15.34 -17.26
CA PHE A 160 -16.34 13.87 -17.27
C PHE A 160 -15.75 13.38 -15.96
N THR A 161 -16.36 12.32 -15.40
CA THR A 161 -15.98 11.80 -14.08
C THR A 161 -15.41 10.39 -14.14
N ILE A 162 -14.35 10.17 -13.37
CA ILE A 162 -13.66 8.88 -13.25
C ILE A 162 -13.67 8.45 -11.78
N ALA A 163 -14.06 7.19 -11.53
CA ALA A 163 -13.78 6.53 -10.26
C ALA A 163 -12.57 5.60 -10.45
N GLN A 164 -11.49 5.83 -9.71
CA GLN A 164 -10.33 4.93 -9.73
C GLN A 164 -10.28 4.09 -8.46
N ILE A 165 -10.09 2.79 -8.64
CA ILE A 165 -9.69 1.83 -7.61
C ILE A 165 -8.43 1.11 -8.08
N SER A 166 -7.64 0.57 -7.16
CA SER A 166 -6.39 -0.12 -7.43
C SER A 166 -6.12 -1.16 -6.35
N ASP A 167 -5.23 -2.10 -6.61
CA ASP A 167 -4.64 -2.95 -5.58
C ASP A 167 -5.71 -3.61 -4.70
N ILE A 168 -6.57 -4.41 -5.30
CA ILE A 168 -7.67 -5.13 -4.63
C ILE A 168 -7.11 -6.21 -3.72
N HIS A 169 -6.12 -6.98 -4.20
CA HIS A 169 -5.51 -8.07 -3.44
C HIS A 169 -6.52 -8.99 -2.77
N SER A 170 -7.42 -9.51 -3.58
CA SER A 170 -8.61 -10.28 -3.17
C SER A 170 -8.29 -11.47 -2.23
N GLY A 171 -7.11 -12.08 -2.36
CA GLY A 171 -6.63 -13.12 -1.45
C GLY A 171 -6.42 -12.68 0.00
N SER A 172 -6.44 -11.38 0.28
CA SER A 172 -6.32 -10.85 1.65
C SER A 172 -7.67 -10.61 2.33
N PHE A 173 -8.77 -10.58 1.58
CA PHE A 173 -10.08 -10.27 2.12
C PHE A 173 -10.66 -11.44 2.96
N ASP A 174 -11.32 -11.08 4.06
CA ASP A 174 -11.97 -12.02 4.98
C ASP A 174 -13.39 -11.60 5.38
N ASN A 175 -13.92 -10.52 4.78
CA ASN A 175 -15.24 -9.98 5.12
C ASN A 175 -15.95 -9.45 3.88
N GLN A 176 -16.88 -10.24 3.34
CA GLN A 176 -17.62 -9.93 2.12
C GLN A 176 -18.45 -8.64 2.27
N GLU A 177 -19.16 -8.48 3.37
CA GLU A 177 -20.03 -7.31 3.62
C GLU A 177 -19.23 -6.00 3.56
N LYS A 178 -18.01 -6.01 4.10
CA LYS A 178 -17.13 -4.83 4.08
C LYS A 178 -16.62 -4.51 2.67
N VAL A 179 -16.31 -5.54 1.88
CA VAL A 179 -15.88 -5.35 0.48
C VAL A 179 -17.05 -4.86 -0.37
N GLU A 180 -18.25 -5.45 -0.20
CA GLU A 180 -19.47 -4.99 -0.88
C GLU A 180 -19.79 -3.54 -0.55
N TYR A 181 -19.62 -3.12 0.70
CA TYR A 181 -19.78 -1.72 1.10
C TYR A 181 -18.80 -0.80 0.33
N GLY A 182 -17.54 -1.23 0.16
CA GLY A 182 -16.59 -0.47 -0.65
C GLY A 182 -17.00 -0.37 -2.13
N VAL A 183 -17.49 -1.46 -2.72
CA VAL A 183 -18.03 -1.47 -4.10
C VAL A 183 -19.25 -0.55 -4.22
N GLN A 184 -20.14 -0.58 -3.23
CA GLN A 184 -21.29 0.33 -3.19
C GLN A 184 -20.84 1.80 -3.17
N MET A 185 -19.84 2.15 -2.36
CA MET A 185 -19.28 3.52 -2.33
C MET A 185 -18.74 3.96 -3.70
N VAL A 186 -18.11 3.05 -4.46
CA VAL A 186 -17.66 3.35 -5.83
C VAL A 186 -18.84 3.66 -6.73
N ASN A 187 -19.90 2.85 -6.69
CA ASN A 187 -21.10 3.02 -7.52
C ASN A 187 -21.88 4.29 -7.17
N GLU A 188 -21.92 4.67 -5.89
CA GLU A 188 -22.58 5.89 -5.42
C GLU A 188 -21.98 7.18 -5.98
N LEU A 189 -20.74 7.13 -6.48
CA LEU A 189 -20.11 8.27 -7.18
C LEU A 189 -20.78 8.57 -8.52
N GLY A 190 -21.47 7.60 -9.12
CA GLY A 190 -22.12 7.75 -10.43
C GLY A 190 -21.17 8.15 -11.54
N ALA A 191 -19.91 7.68 -11.46
CA ALA A 191 -18.84 8.06 -12.37
C ALA A 191 -19.15 7.66 -13.83
N ASP A 192 -18.65 8.46 -14.78
CA ASP A 192 -18.77 8.14 -16.19
C ASP A 192 -18.00 6.88 -16.55
N ALA A 193 -16.82 6.65 -15.96
CA ALA A 193 -16.05 5.43 -16.12
C ALA A 193 -15.40 5.02 -14.80
N ILE A 194 -15.25 3.69 -14.58
CA ILE A 194 -14.48 3.13 -13.47
C ILE A 194 -13.17 2.59 -14.03
N MET A 195 -12.06 2.96 -13.39
CA MET A 195 -10.70 2.57 -13.77
C MET A 195 -10.09 1.72 -12.66
N PHE A 196 -9.77 0.46 -12.95
CA PHE A 196 -9.05 -0.43 -12.06
C PHE A 196 -7.60 -0.56 -12.51
N THR A 197 -6.67 -0.07 -11.69
CA THR A 197 -5.25 0.05 -12.07
C THR A 197 -4.37 -1.11 -11.60
N GLY A 198 -4.92 -2.35 -11.58
CA GLY A 198 -4.15 -3.60 -11.41
C GLY A 198 -4.03 -4.09 -9.98
N ASP A 199 -3.38 -5.25 -9.84
CA ASP A 199 -3.23 -6.03 -8.61
C ASP A 199 -4.58 -6.53 -8.05
N MET A 200 -5.24 -7.37 -8.85
CA MET A 200 -6.48 -8.06 -8.47
C MET A 200 -6.23 -9.10 -7.38
N VAL A 201 -5.13 -9.83 -7.47
CA VAL A 201 -4.79 -10.95 -6.58
C VAL A 201 -3.48 -10.71 -5.83
N ASN A 202 -3.22 -11.54 -4.81
CA ASN A 202 -1.90 -11.57 -4.17
C ASN A 202 -0.91 -12.38 -5.01
N ASN A 203 -1.35 -13.55 -5.53
CA ASN A 203 -0.47 -14.48 -6.22
C ASN A 203 -1.15 -15.30 -7.32
N ILE A 204 -2.40 -15.77 -7.10
CA ILE A 204 -3.06 -16.74 -7.97
C ILE A 204 -4.53 -16.37 -8.25
N ALA A 205 -5.00 -16.73 -9.43
CA ALA A 205 -6.34 -16.38 -9.92
C ALA A 205 -7.48 -16.87 -9.01
N THR A 206 -7.32 -18.03 -8.37
CA THR A 206 -8.34 -18.59 -7.48
C THR A 206 -8.63 -17.73 -6.25
N GLU A 207 -7.75 -16.78 -5.91
CA GLU A 207 -7.98 -15.80 -4.84
C GLU A 207 -9.11 -14.81 -5.21
N ALA A 208 -9.32 -14.55 -6.50
CA ALA A 208 -10.35 -13.64 -6.97
C ALA A 208 -11.72 -14.32 -7.20
N GLU A 209 -11.75 -15.65 -7.37
CA GLU A 209 -12.99 -16.39 -7.66
C GLU A 209 -14.14 -16.13 -6.66
N PRO A 210 -13.91 -16.12 -5.33
CA PRO A 210 -14.98 -15.84 -4.37
C PRO A 210 -15.55 -14.42 -4.46
N TRP A 211 -14.88 -13.52 -5.18
CA TRP A 211 -15.18 -12.10 -5.23
C TRP A 211 -15.80 -11.67 -6.57
N ILE A 212 -15.97 -12.60 -7.53
CA ILE A 212 -16.53 -12.30 -8.86
C ILE A 212 -17.87 -11.59 -8.73
N ASP A 213 -18.82 -12.16 -7.99
CA ASP A 213 -20.17 -11.60 -7.84
C ASP A 213 -20.17 -10.24 -7.10
N THR A 214 -19.16 -9.99 -6.28
CA THR A 214 -19.02 -8.72 -5.58
C THR A 214 -18.53 -7.62 -6.52
N PHE A 215 -17.43 -7.85 -7.26
CA PHE A 215 -16.86 -6.85 -8.16
C PHE A 215 -17.63 -6.71 -9.48
N LYS A 216 -18.39 -7.72 -9.89
CA LYS A 216 -19.35 -7.64 -11.00
C LYS A 216 -20.42 -6.57 -10.79
N LYS A 217 -20.66 -6.14 -9.53
CA LYS A 217 -21.59 -5.06 -9.19
C LYS A 217 -21.05 -3.66 -9.52
N LEU A 218 -19.76 -3.51 -9.86
CA LEU A 218 -19.20 -2.22 -10.29
C LEU A 218 -19.92 -1.73 -11.55
N SER A 219 -20.33 -0.47 -11.56
CA SER A 219 -21.19 0.10 -12.60
C SER A 219 -20.76 1.54 -12.94
N GLY A 220 -19.90 1.69 -13.94
CA GLY A 220 -19.61 2.97 -14.59
C GLY A 220 -20.55 3.19 -15.78
N LYS A 221 -20.96 4.43 -16.04
CA LYS A 221 -21.89 4.73 -17.16
C LYS A 221 -21.36 4.28 -18.53
N ASN A 222 -20.04 4.40 -18.75
CA ASN A 222 -19.36 3.95 -19.95
C ASN A 222 -18.55 2.65 -19.74
N GLY A 223 -18.72 1.98 -18.59
CA GLY A 223 -18.09 0.71 -18.30
C GLY A 223 -17.01 0.77 -17.23
N VAL A 224 -16.39 -0.39 -17.01
CA VAL A 224 -15.30 -0.62 -16.07
C VAL A 224 -14.10 -1.10 -16.89
N PHE A 225 -12.98 -0.39 -16.78
CA PHE A 225 -11.73 -0.67 -17.50
C PHE A 225 -10.66 -1.09 -16.52
N SER A 226 -9.84 -2.04 -16.91
CA SER A 226 -8.82 -2.61 -16.02
C SER A 226 -7.50 -2.84 -16.73
N ILE A 227 -6.43 -2.93 -15.95
CA ILE A 227 -5.11 -3.43 -16.36
C ILE A 227 -4.61 -4.46 -15.35
N LEU A 228 -3.50 -5.12 -15.67
CA LEU A 228 -2.80 -6.00 -14.74
C LEU A 228 -1.71 -5.25 -13.97
N GLY A 229 -1.53 -5.59 -12.69
CA GLY A 229 -0.40 -5.18 -11.87
C GLY A 229 0.63 -6.30 -11.74
N ASN A 230 1.71 -6.05 -10.97
CA ASN A 230 2.82 -7.00 -10.87
C ASN A 230 2.46 -8.32 -10.15
N HIS A 231 1.45 -8.30 -9.28
CA HIS A 231 0.98 -9.50 -8.59
C HIS A 231 0.14 -10.44 -9.49
N ASP A 232 -0.47 -9.89 -10.53
CA ASP A 232 -1.42 -10.61 -11.38
C ASP A 232 -0.76 -11.67 -12.28
N TYR A 233 0.56 -11.56 -12.51
CA TYR A 233 1.32 -12.54 -13.32
C TYR A 233 1.73 -13.80 -12.56
N GLY A 234 1.50 -13.86 -11.25
CA GLY A 234 1.86 -15.01 -10.42
C GLY A 234 3.38 -15.20 -10.24
N ASP A 235 4.20 -14.15 -10.46
CA ASP A 235 5.65 -14.22 -10.36
C ASP A 235 6.15 -14.50 -8.95
N TYR A 236 5.33 -14.26 -7.95
CA TYR A 236 5.64 -14.50 -6.54
C TYR A 236 5.17 -15.86 -6.02
N TRP A 237 4.55 -16.68 -6.91
CA TRP A 237 4.07 -18.01 -6.57
C TRP A 237 4.90 -19.10 -7.25
N ARG A 238 5.04 -20.24 -6.57
CA ARG A 238 5.72 -21.40 -7.16
C ARG A 238 4.72 -22.34 -7.77
N PHE A 239 4.56 -22.26 -9.08
CA PHE A 239 3.72 -23.18 -9.84
C PHE A 239 4.39 -24.54 -10.05
N PRO A 240 3.60 -25.63 -10.19
CA PRO A 240 4.12 -26.98 -10.47
C PRO A 240 4.75 -27.09 -11.88
N SER A 241 4.35 -26.25 -12.82
CA SER A 241 4.88 -26.20 -14.18
C SER A 241 4.75 -24.81 -14.78
N ALA A 242 5.48 -24.53 -15.87
CA ALA A 242 5.31 -23.29 -16.65
C ALA A 242 3.89 -23.17 -17.22
N GLN A 243 3.29 -24.29 -17.66
CA GLN A 243 1.93 -24.30 -18.17
C GLN A 243 0.92 -23.88 -17.08
N ALA A 244 1.06 -24.40 -15.87
CA ALA A 244 0.19 -24.02 -14.76
C ALA A 244 0.24 -22.50 -14.44
N LYS A 245 1.39 -21.84 -14.65
CA LYS A 245 1.49 -20.39 -14.54
C LYS A 245 0.73 -19.67 -15.67
N VAL A 246 0.85 -20.15 -16.90
CA VAL A 246 0.11 -19.62 -18.05
C VAL A 246 -1.40 -19.79 -17.85
N ASP A 247 -1.83 -20.98 -17.42
CA ASP A 247 -3.25 -21.27 -17.14
C ASP A 247 -3.81 -20.36 -16.06
N ASN A 248 -3.02 -20.09 -15.02
CA ASN A 248 -3.39 -19.16 -13.94
C ASN A 248 -3.60 -17.74 -14.47
N LEU A 249 -2.70 -17.23 -15.31
CA LEU A 249 -2.85 -15.89 -15.89
C LEU A 249 -4.07 -15.83 -16.84
N ASN A 250 -4.29 -16.86 -17.64
CA ASN A 250 -5.46 -16.93 -18.50
C ASN A 250 -6.76 -16.95 -17.68
N ARG A 251 -6.78 -17.72 -16.59
CA ARG A 251 -7.92 -17.74 -15.66
C ARG A 251 -8.19 -16.35 -15.04
N LEU A 252 -7.15 -15.61 -14.69
CA LEU A 252 -7.31 -14.26 -14.16
C LEU A 252 -7.90 -13.30 -15.21
N LYS A 253 -7.46 -13.40 -16.47
CA LYS A 253 -8.04 -12.63 -17.57
C LYS A 253 -9.51 -12.94 -17.79
N GLU A 254 -9.90 -14.21 -17.70
CA GLU A 254 -11.31 -14.63 -17.74
C GLU A 254 -12.11 -14.03 -16.58
N ILE A 255 -11.56 -14.00 -15.36
CA ILE A 255 -12.19 -13.41 -14.18
C ILE A 255 -12.47 -11.92 -14.38
N HIS A 256 -11.54 -11.15 -14.99
CA HIS A 256 -11.82 -9.76 -15.34
C HIS A 256 -13.04 -9.64 -16.25
N ALA A 257 -13.16 -10.49 -17.26
CA ALA A 257 -14.32 -10.51 -18.15
C ALA A 257 -15.62 -10.93 -17.42
N GLU A 258 -15.56 -11.94 -16.54
CA GLU A 258 -16.70 -12.37 -15.71
C GLU A 258 -17.19 -11.26 -14.76
N MET A 259 -16.27 -10.41 -14.27
CA MET A 259 -16.57 -9.21 -13.48
C MET A 259 -17.11 -8.05 -14.34
N GLY A 260 -17.13 -8.18 -15.68
CA GLY A 260 -17.58 -7.13 -16.59
C GLY A 260 -16.55 -6.02 -16.80
N MET A 261 -15.27 -6.31 -16.60
CA MET A 261 -14.17 -5.36 -16.80
C MET A 261 -13.58 -5.53 -18.20
N ASP A 262 -13.42 -4.43 -18.95
CA ASP A 262 -12.63 -4.38 -20.19
C ASP A 262 -11.14 -4.31 -19.83
N LEU A 263 -10.44 -5.45 -19.98
CA LEU A 263 -9.03 -5.59 -19.62
C LEU A 263 -8.15 -5.13 -20.78
N LEU A 264 -7.36 -4.09 -20.55
CA LEU A 264 -6.43 -3.51 -21.51
C LEU A 264 -5.03 -4.09 -21.32
N LEU A 265 -4.50 -4.71 -22.36
CA LEU A 265 -3.19 -5.37 -22.39
C LEU A 265 -2.32 -4.74 -23.49
N ASN A 266 -1.75 -3.57 -23.22
CA ASN A 266 -1.07 -2.70 -24.20
C ASN A 266 -2.03 -2.26 -25.33
N GLU A 267 -3.23 -1.87 -24.94
CA GLU A 267 -4.33 -1.53 -25.84
C GLU A 267 -4.94 -0.18 -25.50
N SER A 268 -5.74 0.37 -26.43
CA SER A 268 -6.49 1.60 -26.20
C SER A 268 -7.98 1.44 -26.54
N ARG A 269 -8.78 2.31 -25.93
CA ARG A 269 -10.19 2.55 -26.18
C ARG A 269 -10.43 4.03 -26.34
N TYR A 270 -11.64 4.43 -26.68
CA TYR A 270 -12.06 5.82 -26.63
C TYR A 270 -13.51 5.93 -26.13
N PHE A 271 -13.78 7.05 -25.51
CA PHE A 271 -15.11 7.51 -25.20
C PHE A 271 -15.52 8.51 -26.27
N GLU A 272 -16.78 8.50 -26.69
CA GLU A 272 -17.30 9.40 -27.72
C GLU A 272 -18.45 10.20 -27.13
N ARG A 273 -18.40 11.52 -27.25
CA ARG A 273 -19.48 12.44 -26.92
C ARG A 273 -19.61 13.47 -28.08
N GLY A 274 -20.80 13.55 -28.65
CA GLY A 274 -20.96 14.38 -29.85
C GLY A 274 -20.00 13.97 -30.97
N ASN A 275 -19.15 14.88 -31.39
CA ASN A 275 -18.12 14.64 -32.42
C ASN A 275 -16.70 14.54 -31.82
N GLU A 276 -16.59 14.51 -30.52
CA GLU A 276 -15.31 14.52 -29.82
C GLU A 276 -14.99 13.19 -29.17
N ARG A 277 -13.70 12.90 -29.03
CA ARG A 277 -13.20 11.67 -28.42
C ARG A 277 -12.18 11.95 -27.32
N LEU A 278 -12.30 11.18 -26.25
CA LEU A 278 -11.34 11.07 -25.18
C LEU A 278 -10.78 9.65 -25.22
N TYR A 279 -9.43 9.52 -25.27
CA TYR A 279 -8.78 8.23 -25.41
C TYR A 279 -8.32 7.70 -24.06
N LEU A 280 -8.47 6.39 -23.90
CA LEU A 280 -8.01 5.62 -22.75
C LEU A 280 -7.04 4.57 -23.23
N ALA A 281 -5.79 4.63 -22.79
CA ALA A 281 -4.78 3.59 -23.02
C ALA A 281 -4.54 2.80 -21.73
N GLY A 282 -4.25 1.51 -21.83
CA GLY A 282 -3.85 0.67 -20.71
C GLY A 282 -2.64 -0.16 -21.08
N VAL A 283 -1.62 -0.14 -20.23
CA VAL A 283 -0.43 -0.97 -20.38
C VAL A 283 -0.46 -2.14 -19.40
N GLU A 284 0.13 -3.25 -19.79
CA GLU A 284 0.50 -4.32 -18.88
C GLU A 284 1.48 -3.80 -17.83
N ASN A 285 1.77 -4.58 -16.77
CA ASN A 285 2.67 -4.08 -15.73
C ASN A 285 4.03 -3.67 -16.29
N TRP A 286 4.44 -2.46 -15.95
CA TRP A 286 5.77 -1.94 -16.18
C TRP A 286 6.28 -1.30 -14.87
N GLY A 287 7.39 -1.77 -14.35
CA GLY A 287 7.99 -1.24 -13.12
C GLY A 287 9.52 -1.25 -13.18
N LEU A 288 10.16 -0.39 -12.40
CA LEU A 288 11.62 -0.43 -12.27
C LEU A 288 12.08 -1.76 -11.64
N PRO A 289 13.22 -2.30 -12.07
CA PRO A 289 13.75 -3.56 -11.51
C PRO A 289 13.74 -3.56 -9.98
N PRO A 290 13.33 -4.67 -9.33
CA PRO A 290 13.19 -6.03 -9.88
C PRO A 290 11.79 -6.38 -10.42
N PHE A 291 10.90 -5.41 -10.63
CA PHE A 291 9.55 -5.68 -11.14
C PHE A 291 9.56 -6.00 -12.64
N PRO A 292 8.63 -6.84 -13.12
CA PRO A 292 8.54 -7.20 -14.53
C PRO A 292 8.10 -6.02 -15.39
N GLN A 293 8.57 -5.98 -16.62
CA GLN A 293 8.28 -4.96 -17.64
C GLN A 293 7.60 -5.63 -18.83
N TYR A 294 6.29 -5.89 -18.72
CA TYR A 294 5.45 -6.43 -19.79
C TYR A 294 4.74 -5.32 -20.57
N GLY A 295 4.64 -4.12 -19.96
CA GLY A 295 4.01 -2.94 -20.54
C GLY A 295 4.78 -2.43 -21.74
N ASP A 296 4.05 -2.12 -22.84
CA ASP A 296 4.54 -1.51 -24.06
C ASP A 296 3.72 -0.25 -24.33
N LEU A 297 4.27 0.89 -23.93
CA LEU A 297 3.61 2.19 -24.06
C LEU A 297 3.40 2.57 -25.54
N GLN A 298 4.38 2.27 -26.40
CA GLN A 298 4.28 2.57 -27.82
C GLN A 298 3.12 1.81 -28.49
N THR A 299 2.97 0.53 -28.16
CA THR A 299 1.85 -0.29 -28.64
C THR A 299 0.51 0.20 -28.09
N ALA A 300 0.43 0.52 -26.80
CA ALA A 300 -0.80 1.03 -26.18
C ALA A 300 -1.27 2.36 -26.77
N LEU A 301 -0.34 3.22 -27.18
CA LEU A 301 -0.63 4.52 -27.80
C LEU A 301 -0.77 4.48 -29.33
N ASN A 302 -0.57 3.30 -29.93
CA ASN A 302 -0.68 3.17 -31.39
C ASN A 302 -2.12 3.44 -31.84
N GLY A 303 -2.28 4.21 -32.94
CA GLY A 303 -3.59 4.57 -33.50
C GLY A 303 -4.32 5.71 -32.77
N ILE A 304 -3.83 6.20 -31.61
CA ILE A 304 -4.35 7.42 -31.00
C ILE A 304 -3.78 8.64 -31.77
N PRO A 305 -4.60 9.65 -32.15
CA PRO A 305 -4.10 10.88 -32.79
C PRO A 305 -3.09 11.62 -31.90
N GLU A 306 -2.15 12.37 -32.52
CA GLU A 306 -1.07 13.08 -31.82
C GLU A 306 -1.59 14.15 -30.84
N ASP A 307 -2.69 14.82 -31.21
CA ASP A 307 -3.32 15.91 -30.47
C ASP A 307 -4.47 15.45 -29.56
N ALA A 308 -4.70 14.13 -29.46
CA ALA A 308 -5.82 13.58 -28.71
C ALA A 308 -5.59 13.66 -27.20
N PHE A 309 -6.64 14.04 -26.46
CA PHE A 309 -6.63 13.93 -25.01
C PHE A 309 -6.57 12.46 -24.59
N THR A 310 -5.50 12.07 -23.89
CA THR A 310 -5.22 10.68 -23.56
C THR A 310 -5.06 10.49 -22.05
N ILE A 311 -5.80 9.49 -21.52
CA ILE A 311 -5.66 8.94 -20.17
C ILE A 311 -4.91 7.62 -20.29
N LEU A 312 -3.96 7.35 -19.40
CA LEU A 312 -3.20 6.10 -19.34
C LEU A 312 -3.44 5.39 -18.00
N LEU A 313 -3.77 4.11 -18.06
CA LEU A 313 -3.70 3.22 -16.91
C LEU A 313 -2.33 2.54 -16.92
N SER A 314 -1.56 2.71 -15.84
CA SER A 314 -0.25 2.10 -15.65
C SER A 314 -0.04 1.82 -14.16
N HIS A 315 0.13 0.55 -13.80
CA HIS A 315 0.09 0.13 -12.41
C HIS A 315 1.19 0.75 -11.55
N ASP A 316 2.47 0.59 -11.92
CA ASP A 316 3.60 1.12 -11.16
C ASP A 316 3.88 2.60 -11.53
N PRO A 317 3.86 3.54 -10.56
CA PRO A 317 4.08 4.95 -10.83
C PRO A 317 5.49 5.29 -11.35
N SER A 318 6.46 4.38 -11.23
CA SER A 318 7.81 4.61 -11.77
C SER A 318 7.84 4.64 -13.30
N HIS A 319 6.86 4.02 -13.97
CA HIS A 319 6.70 4.08 -15.42
C HIS A 319 6.51 5.52 -15.92
N PHE A 320 5.81 6.34 -15.15
CA PHE A 320 5.56 7.74 -15.50
C PHE A 320 6.84 8.52 -15.74
N ASP A 321 7.77 8.48 -14.78
CA ASP A 321 9.03 9.22 -14.89
C ASP A 321 10.02 8.56 -15.87
N ALA A 322 9.93 7.23 -16.04
CA ALA A 322 10.86 6.49 -16.88
C ALA A 322 10.55 6.61 -18.38
N GLU A 323 9.27 6.54 -18.76
CA GLU A 323 8.87 6.49 -20.16
C GLU A 323 7.75 7.47 -20.52
N VAL A 324 6.63 7.50 -19.73
CA VAL A 324 5.41 8.19 -20.11
C VAL A 324 5.63 9.70 -20.28
N LYS A 325 6.30 10.31 -19.32
CA LYS A 325 6.58 11.74 -19.29
C LYS A 325 7.45 12.22 -20.47
N GLN A 326 8.28 11.33 -21.01
CA GLN A 326 9.23 11.65 -22.06
C GLN A 326 8.75 11.19 -23.43
N HIS A 327 7.59 10.54 -23.51
CA HIS A 327 7.05 10.03 -24.78
C HIS A 327 6.65 11.19 -25.70
N SER A 328 6.87 11.01 -27.02
CA SER A 328 6.56 12.04 -28.03
C SER A 328 5.08 12.42 -28.05
N LYS A 329 4.20 11.45 -27.85
CA LYS A 329 2.76 11.66 -27.70
C LYS A 329 2.42 11.99 -26.25
N LYS A 330 1.73 13.12 -26.02
CA LYS A 330 1.35 13.58 -24.70
C LYS A 330 0.30 12.66 -24.07
N VAL A 331 0.57 12.19 -22.85
CA VAL A 331 -0.40 11.56 -21.96
C VAL A 331 -0.82 12.58 -20.91
N HIS A 332 -2.08 12.98 -20.90
CA HIS A 332 -2.57 14.08 -20.06
C HIS A 332 -2.74 13.65 -18.59
N LEU A 333 -3.29 12.45 -18.39
CA LEU A 333 -3.51 11.89 -17.06
C LEU A 333 -3.04 10.44 -17.00
N THR A 334 -2.12 10.14 -16.11
CA THR A 334 -1.72 8.76 -15.80
C THR A 334 -2.31 8.34 -14.46
N LEU A 335 -2.97 7.19 -14.42
CA LEU A 335 -3.56 6.60 -13.22
C LEU A 335 -2.75 5.37 -12.81
N SER A 336 -2.22 5.39 -11.59
CA SER A 336 -1.37 4.34 -11.02
C SER A 336 -1.82 3.90 -9.63
N GLY A 337 -1.28 2.78 -9.14
CA GLY A 337 -1.46 2.22 -7.81
C GLY A 337 -0.16 1.74 -7.19
N HIS A 338 -0.06 0.41 -6.93
CA HIS A 338 1.15 -0.33 -6.57
C HIS A 338 1.74 -0.06 -5.17
N THR A 339 1.79 1.17 -4.74
CA THR A 339 2.58 1.55 -3.55
C THR A 339 1.87 1.28 -2.23
N HIS A 340 0.54 1.22 -2.25
CA HIS A 340 -0.36 1.17 -1.08
C HIS A 340 -0.12 2.27 -0.02
N GLY A 341 0.75 3.26 -0.29
CA GLY A 341 1.34 4.08 0.75
C GLY A 341 2.00 3.22 1.85
N MET A 342 2.50 2.01 1.47
CA MET A 342 3.01 0.96 2.37
C MET A 342 2.01 0.56 3.48
N GLN A 343 0.72 0.90 3.33
CA GLN A 343 -0.36 0.66 4.32
C GLN A 343 -0.07 1.26 5.71
N PHE A 344 1.01 2.01 5.83
CA PHE A 344 1.50 2.56 7.08
C PHE A 344 2.04 3.98 6.88
N GLY A 345 1.49 4.94 7.63
CA GLY A 345 1.95 6.32 7.53
C GLY A 345 1.13 7.28 8.37
N ILE A 346 1.38 8.56 8.16
CA ILE A 346 0.64 9.66 8.79
C ILE A 346 0.24 10.63 7.68
N GLU A 347 -1.06 10.88 7.57
CA GLU A 347 -1.57 11.89 6.67
C GLU A 347 -2.54 12.81 7.42
N ILE A 348 -2.11 14.05 7.60
CA ILE A 348 -2.92 15.14 8.15
C ILE A 348 -3.02 16.18 7.04
N PRO A 349 -4.20 16.37 6.43
CA PRO A 349 -4.37 17.28 5.30
C PRO A 349 -3.79 18.66 5.57
N GLY A 350 -2.99 19.18 4.63
CA GLY A 350 -2.37 20.49 4.71
C GLY A 350 -1.17 20.59 5.67
N TRP A 351 -0.81 19.54 6.40
CA TRP A 351 0.29 19.57 7.37
C TRP A 351 1.34 18.47 7.16
N ILE A 352 0.97 17.20 7.25
CA ILE A 352 1.92 16.07 7.12
C ILE A 352 1.36 15.03 6.18
N LYS A 353 2.21 14.59 5.23
CA LYS A 353 1.99 13.41 4.41
C LYS A 353 3.29 12.61 4.39
N TRP A 354 3.32 11.51 5.14
CA TRP A 354 4.50 10.69 5.31
C TRP A 354 4.17 9.20 5.37
N SER A 355 4.96 8.43 4.64
CA SER A 355 5.00 6.97 4.70
C SER A 355 6.45 6.51 4.47
N PRO A 356 6.87 5.36 5.00
CA PRO A 356 8.18 4.78 4.69
C PRO A 356 8.40 4.53 3.19
N VAL A 357 7.34 4.32 2.43
CA VAL A 357 7.41 4.07 0.98
C VAL A 357 8.06 5.22 0.20
N LYS A 358 8.03 6.45 0.72
CA LYS A 358 8.64 7.63 0.08
C LYS A 358 10.15 7.48 -0.20
N PHE A 359 10.82 6.60 0.54
CA PHE A 359 12.26 6.34 0.32
C PHE A 359 12.52 5.49 -0.92
N LYS A 360 11.52 4.75 -1.41
CA LYS A 360 11.59 3.97 -2.64
C LYS A 360 10.84 4.62 -3.80
N TYR A 361 9.66 5.17 -3.51
CA TYR A 361 8.78 5.82 -4.49
C TYR A 361 8.60 7.29 -4.11
N PRO A 362 9.27 8.25 -4.78
CA PRO A 362 9.07 9.68 -4.53
C PRO A 362 7.61 10.10 -4.78
N LYS A 363 7.00 9.54 -5.84
CA LYS A 363 5.59 9.71 -6.20
C LYS A 363 4.80 8.49 -5.72
N TRP A 364 4.26 8.52 -4.50
CA TRP A 364 3.70 7.34 -3.85
C TRP A 364 2.20 7.42 -3.51
N ALA A 365 1.56 8.58 -3.55
CA ALA A 365 0.12 8.74 -3.35
C ALA A 365 -0.37 10.11 -3.75
N GLY A 366 -1.60 10.20 -4.30
CA GLY A 366 -2.25 11.45 -4.70
C GLY A 366 -1.69 12.02 -6.00
N LEU A 367 -1.85 13.33 -6.21
CA LEU A 367 -1.57 14.02 -7.46
C LEU A 367 -0.13 14.54 -7.56
N TYR A 368 0.43 14.42 -8.76
CA TYR A 368 1.74 14.95 -9.13
C TYR A 368 1.63 15.63 -10.49
N PRO A 369 1.29 16.94 -10.52
CA PRO A 369 1.25 17.71 -11.75
C PRO A 369 2.67 18.03 -12.23
N GLU A 370 2.86 17.98 -13.55
CA GLU A 370 4.10 18.37 -14.23
C GLU A 370 3.92 19.73 -14.94
N PRO A 371 5.03 20.48 -15.20
CA PRO A 371 4.96 21.81 -15.81
C PRO A 371 4.35 21.86 -17.22
N ASP A 372 4.39 20.75 -17.95
CA ASP A 372 3.84 20.61 -19.31
C ASP A 372 2.34 20.24 -19.32
N GLY A 373 1.71 20.21 -18.14
CA GLY A 373 0.30 19.91 -17.98
C GLY A 373 -0.02 18.42 -17.91
N GLN A 374 0.98 17.53 -17.91
CA GLN A 374 0.77 16.12 -17.59
C GLN A 374 0.51 15.94 -16.08
N VAL A 375 -0.33 14.99 -15.71
CA VAL A 375 -0.64 14.70 -14.30
C VAL A 375 -0.52 13.21 -14.05
N LEU A 376 0.23 12.82 -13.02
CA LEU A 376 0.18 11.48 -12.46
C LEU A 376 -0.70 11.48 -11.20
N HIS A 377 -1.64 10.53 -11.11
CA HIS A 377 -2.32 10.20 -9.87
C HIS A 377 -1.93 8.81 -9.40
N VAL A 378 -1.54 8.68 -8.13
CA VAL A 378 -1.20 7.40 -7.50
C VAL A 378 -2.21 7.09 -6.40
N ASN A 379 -3.03 6.06 -6.63
CA ASN A 379 -4.03 5.57 -5.68
C ASN A 379 -3.37 4.72 -4.58
N ARG A 380 -3.87 4.81 -3.33
CA ARG A 380 -3.33 4.06 -2.18
C ARG A 380 -3.83 2.63 -2.08
N GLY A 381 -4.63 2.18 -3.04
CA GLY A 381 -5.20 0.83 -3.09
C GLY A 381 -6.50 0.67 -2.31
N PHE A 382 -7.36 -0.20 -2.82
CA PHE A 382 -8.66 -0.58 -2.26
C PHE A 382 -8.51 -1.66 -1.18
N GLY A 383 -7.65 -2.64 -1.41
CA GLY A 383 -7.40 -3.75 -0.51
C GLY A 383 -6.16 -3.57 0.37
N PHE A 384 -5.55 -4.67 0.75
CA PHE A 384 -4.33 -4.71 1.55
C PHE A 384 -3.54 -5.98 1.24
N LEU A 385 -2.21 -5.93 1.45
CA LEU A 385 -1.29 -7.04 1.15
C LEU A 385 -0.28 -7.23 2.27
N ALA A 386 0.07 -8.46 2.58
CA ALA A 386 1.09 -8.87 3.54
C ALA A 386 0.80 -8.41 4.98
N PHE A 387 0.91 -7.12 5.30
CA PHE A 387 0.43 -6.59 6.58
C PHE A 387 -1.11 -6.58 6.58
N PRO A 388 -1.78 -7.30 7.54
CA PRO A 388 -3.23 -7.50 7.49
C PRO A 388 -4.00 -6.28 8.02
N GLY A 389 -3.57 -5.08 7.64
CA GLY A 389 -4.14 -3.85 8.15
C GLY A 389 -3.69 -2.60 7.39
N ARG A 390 -4.27 -1.46 7.76
CA ARG A 390 -3.88 -0.13 7.28
C ARG A 390 -3.82 0.85 8.44
N VAL A 391 -2.69 1.49 8.64
CA VAL A 391 -2.45 2.42 9.73
C VAL A 391 -2.16 3.81 9.17
N GLY A 392 -3.12 4.72 9.28
CA GLY A 392 -3.00 6.08 8.77
C GLY A 392 -3.06 6.22 7.24
N MET A 393 -2.93 5.11 6.50
CA MET A 393 -3.07 5.02 5.05
C MET A 393 -4.30 4.17 4.71
N TRP A 394 -5.47 4.82 4.72
CA TRP A 394 -6.75 4.13 4.55
C TRP A 394 -6.96 3.67 3.11
N PRO A 395 -7.81 2.63 2.88
CA PRO A 395 -8.22 2.25 1.53
C PRO A 395 -8.83 3.43 0.78
N GLU A 396 -8.45 3.60 -0.47
CA GLU A 396 -8.81 4.76 -1.27
C GLU A 396 -9.70 4.39 -2.45
N ILE A 397 -10.75 5.18 -2.61
CA ILE A 397 -11.56 5.29 -3.82
C ILE A 397 -11.33 6.72 -4.32
N THR A 398 -10.74 6.89 -5.50
CA THR A 398 -10.48 8.22 -6.05
C THR A 398 -11.61 8.62 -6.98
N HIS A 399 -12.11 9.84 -6.84
CA HIS A 399 -13.07 10.45 -7.74
C HIS A 399 -12.43 11.65 -8.44
N ILE A 400 -12.26 11.58 -9.76
CA ILE A 400 -11.66 12.65 -10.56
C ILE A 400 -12.73 13.25 -11.46
N THR A 401 -12.84 14.58 -11.42
CA THR A 401 -13.63 15.35 -12.38
C THR A 401 -12.70 16.09 -13.32
N LEU A 402 -12.80 15.84 -14.61
CA LEU A 402 -12.07 16.58 -15.64
C LEU A 402 -12.79 17.88 -15.94
N ARG A 403 -12.05 18.96 -16.08
CA ARG A 403 -12.57 20.28 -16.45
C ARG A 403 -11.76 20.90 -17.58
N LYS A 404 -12.48 21.54 -18.50
CA LYS A 404 -11.84 22.38 -19.50
C LYS A 404 -11.33 23.63 -18.81
N LYS A 405 -10.03 23.90 -18.94
CA LYS A 405 -9.44 25.15 -18.45
C LYS A 405 -9.81 26.26 -19.43
N LEU A 406 -10.54 27.25 -18.94
CA LEU A 406 -10.83 28.45 -19.72
C LEU A 406 -9.56 29.30 -19.86
N ALA A 407 -9.30 29.78 -21.08
CA ALA A 407 -8.15 30.62 -21.43
C ALA A 407 -8.17 31.97 -20.70
#